data_fe0a056b8c462d8a5399cd6410a21627
#
_entry.id   fe0a056b8c462d8a5399cd6410a21627
#
_cell.length_a   1.000
_cell.length_b   1.000
_cell.length_c   1.000
_cell.angle_alpha   90.00
_cell.angle_beta   90.00
_cell.angle_gamma   90.00
#
_symmetry.space_group_name_H-M   'P 1'
#
loop_
_entity.id
_entity.type
_entity.pdbx_description
1 polymer ?
#
loop_
_entity_poly.entity_id
_entity_poly.type
_entity_poly.pdbx_seq_one_letter_code
_entity_poly.pdbx_strand_id
1 'polypeptide(L)'
;MVDVVGEVYLVGATGHSYGNTSELNVLNYKQAMETVDKKEWNRAIKVEHDKMVKYNVFEVVHPDDVPRGTKLFTSTWAMKKKPDGTFRARNAIRGFMQVDGKHFDGHDKSSPVATETGIRTAFVLAIVAGWYQHLVDVEGAFLNGVFEHPDKHKIYMKVPEAYKAWYPPWAVFLLLKTQYGTVQAALQYYRECCKALAFLKFKRNPAEPCMFFKWEDGQMVIFLLWVDDCCITGPKNLVLKTVKEFTNLWDCKDLGELKEYIGCRVERTPDWIRLTQPVKVQRFIDEFNCTGDNGPSNRAPSTPAEPGSVLQFNKETESQVKPKVQSKYRSAVGILLHMMRWSRPDVLNATRELSRYMQSANKDCIKASKRVMNYIVSTKEKGYTFKPDQPDSWDGKNTRRFKIMGKCDSEYAKDISRRSVNAGITYLEGAVIKQFSKMMPIVALSTTEAELYSAVLTSQDMMFAYHIMINMGLKVELPMILYCDNKGAVDLANNWSVGGRTRHMDVKQNFLRELKSNGFLRVEWKSGDNMTPDMHTKNVPKKLFDKYSAELVS
;
A
#
# COMPACT_ATOMS: atom_id res chain seq x y z
N MET A 1 7.17 -13.96 21.16
CA MET A 1 7.65 -13.41 19.89
C MET A 1 6.73 -13.96 18.82
N VAL A 2 5.72 -13.21 18.43
CA VAL A 2 4.82 -13.58 17.34
C VAL A 2 5.45 -13.02 16.08
N ASP A 3 5.91 -13.90 15.19
CA ASP A 3 6.29 -13.53 13.84
C ASP A 3 5.07 -12.91 13.15
N VAL A 4 5.02 -11.57 13.16
CA VAL A 4 4.19 -10.85 12.22
C VAL A 4 4.86 -11.09 10.87
N VAL A 5 4.32 -12.04 10.11
CA VAL A 5 4.63 -12.20 8.69
C VAL A 5 4.17 -10.91 8.01
N GLY A 6 5.09 -9.94 8.00
CA GLY A 6 4.93 -8.74 7.20
C GLY A 6 4.82 -9.19 5.74
N GLU A 7 3.67 -8.90 5.13
CA GLU A 7 3.55 -9.00 3.68
C GLU A 7 4.66 -8.15 3.08
N VAL A 8 5.70 -8.81 2.56
CA VAL A 8 6.80 -8.16 1.84
C VAL A 8 6.20 -7.60 0.55
N TYR A 9 5.84 -6.33 0.59
CA TYR A 9 5.50 -5.62 -0.62
C TYR A 9 6.79 -5.39 -1.39
N LEU A 10 7.00 -6.17 -2.44
CA LEU A 10 7.95 -5.85 -3.49
C LEU A 10 7.45 -4.56 -4.17
N VAL A 11 7.80 -3.42 -3.59
CA VAL A 11 7.82 -2.17 -4.32
C VAL A 11 8.93 -2.35 -5.33
N GLY A 12 8.54 -2.60 -6.58
CA GLY A 12 9.51 -2.58 -7.68
C GLY A 12 10.34 -1.30 -7.53
N ALA A 13 11.65 -1.39 -7.78
CA ALA A 13 12.67 -0.38 -7.52
C ALA A 13 12.47 0.98 -8.25
N THR A 14 11.25 1.41 -8.42
CA THR A 14 10.86 2.69 -8.98
C THR A 14 9.79 3.28 -8.06
N GLY A 15 10.19 3.96 -6.99
CA GLY A 15 9.30 4.81 -6.21
C GLY A 15 8.65 5.84 -7.13
N HIS A 16 7.37 5.64 -7.44
CA HIS A 16 6.59 6.59 -8.22
C HIS A 16 5.13 6.50 -7.85
N SER A 17 4.52 7.68 -7.70
CA SER A 17 3.10 7.85 -7.87
C SER A 17 2.68 7.16 -9.18
N TYR A 18 1.85 6.13 -9.08
CA TYR A 18 1.35 5.38 -10.23
C TYR A 18 0.30 6.20 -10.98
N GLY A 19 0.70 7.34 -11.51
CA GLY A 19 -0.18 8.28 -12.20
C GLY A 19 -0.36 8.05 -13.69
N ASN A 20 0.28 7.04 -14.32
CA ASN A 20 0.30 7.05 -15.79
C ASN A 20 0.37 5.68 -16.47
N THR A 21 -0.48 5.54 -17.48
CA THR A 21 -0.58 4.44 -18.44
C THR A 21 0.70 4.14 -19.22
N SER A 22 1.66 5.04 -19.25
CA SER A 22 2.92 4.93 -20.00
C SER A 22 4.02 4.12 -19.30
N GLU A 23 3.75 3.47 -18.16
CA GLU A 23 4.76 2.65 -17.47
C GLU A 23 5.20 1.42 -18.27
N LEU A 24 4.39 0.97 -19.23
CA LEU A 24 4.74 -0.12 -20.16
C LEU A 24 5.72 0.30 -21.26
N ASN A 25 5.94 1.60 -21.45
CA ASN A 25 6.81 2.15 -22.51
C ASN A 25 8.12 2.72 -21.95
N VAL A 26 8.75 2.00 -21.02
CA VAL A 26 10.12 2.32 -20.59
C VAL A 26 11.09 1.76 -21.62
N LEU A 27 11.80 2.65 -22.31
CA LEU A 27 12.85 2.27 -23.24
C LEU A 27 14.15 1.99 -22.49
N ASN A 28 14.96 1.08 -23.01
CA ASN A 28 16.36 0.99 -22.64
C ASN A 28 17.18 2.06 -23.40
N TYR A 29 18.46 2.22 -23.04
CA TYR A 29 19.33 3.22 -23.64
C TYR A 29 19.41 3.10 -25.18
N LYS A 30 19.63 1.89 -25.71
CA LYS A 30 19.73 1.65 -27.15
C LYS A 30 18.46 2.05 -27.88
N GLN A 31 17.30 1.59 -27.41
CA GLN A 31 16.02 1.94 -27.96
C GLN A 31 15.76 3.46 -27.95
N ALA A 32 16.09 4.14 -26.84
CA ALA A 32 15.91 5.59 -26.74
C ALA A 32 16.78 6.36 -27.73
N MET A 33 18.01 5.90 -27.98
CA MET A 33 18.93 6.52 -28.94
C MET A 33 18.55 6.28 -30.41
N GLU A 34 17.67 5.32 -30.69
CA GLU A 34 17.11 5.03 -32.00
C GLU A 34 15.84 5.86 -32.30
N THR A 35 15.29 6.58 -31.32
CA THR A 35 14.10 7.42 -31.50
C THR A 35 14.42 8.80 -32.06
N VAL A 36 13.41 9.47 -32.65
CA VAL A 36 13.52 10.86 -33.09
C VAL A 36 13.82 11.84 -31.93
N ASP A 37 13.48 11.46 -30.70
CA ASP A 37 13.65 12.25 -29.48
C ASP A 37 15.07 12.13 -28.86
N LYS A 38 16.06 11.60 -29.59
CA LYS A 38 17.43 11.37 -29.11
C LYS A 38 18.07 12.58 -28.39
N LYS A 39 17.80 13.80 -28.88
CA LYS A 39 18.34 15.04 -28.25
C LYS A 39 17.77 15.22 -26.84
N GLU A 40 16.48 15.01 -26.68
CA GLU A 40 15.80 15.15 -25.37
C GLU A 40 16.24 14.05 -24.40
N TRP A 41 16.45 12.84 -24.89
CA TRP A 41 17.03 11.76 -24.09
C TRP A 41 18.44 12.08 -23.60
N ASN A 42 19.30 12.65 -24.44
CA ASN A 42 20.63 13.07 -24.02
C ASN A 42 20.58 14.19 -22.97
N ARG A 43 19.63 15.13 -23.06
CA ARG A 43 19.41 16.12 -22.00
C ARG A 43 18.99 15.46 -20.69
N ALA A 44 18.05 14.52 -20.73
CA ALA A 44 17.60 13.77 -19.56
C ALA A 44 18.73 12.95 -18.91
N ILE A 45 19.61 12.34 -19.71
CA ILE A 45 20.82 11.64 -19.26
C ILE A 45 21.76 12.60 -18.55
N LYS A 46 21.97 13.79 -19.09
CA LYS A 46 22.83 14.82 -18.48
C LYS A 46 22.28 15.26 -17.14
N VAL A 47 20.96 15.50 -17.05
CA VAL A 47 20.29 15.83 -15.77
C VAL A 47 20.48 14.74 -14.71
N GLU A 48 20.37 13.46 -15.10
CA GLU A 48 20.59 12.34 -14.17
C GLU A 48 22.06 12.28 -13.70
N HIS A 49 23.01 12.45 -14.62
CA HIS A 49 24.43 12.51 -14.30
C HIS A 49 24.74 13.65 -13.31
N ASP A 50 24.25 14.87 -13.61
CA ASP A 50 24.51 16.04 -12.77
C ASP A 50 23.91 15.87 -11.36
N LYS A 51 22.77 15.15 -11.24
CA LYS A 51 22.22 14.74 -9.93
C LYS A 51 23.17 13.80 -9.19
N MET A 52 23.70 12.78 -9.85
CA MET A 52 24.64 11.85 -9.21
C MET A 52 25.92 12.56 -8.72
N VAL A 53 26.41 13.52 -9.50
CA VAL A 53 27.56 14.37 -9.11
C VAL A 53 27.18 15.29 -7.95
N LYS A 54 26.03 16.00 -8.04
CA LYS A 54 25.52 16.88 -6.97
C LYS A 54 25.42 16.17 -5.62
N TYR A 55 24.89 14.94 -5.63
CA TYR A 55 24.72 14.15 -4.39
C TYR A 55 25.99 13.39 -3.97
N ASN A 56 27.10 13.52 -4.72
CA ASN A 56 28.35 12.82 -4.45
C ASN A 56 28.14 11.30 -4.33
N VAL A 57 27.47 10.71 -5.33
CA VAL A 57 27.08 9.30 -5.32
C VAL A 57 28.26 8.37 -5.59
N PHE A 58 29.25 8.82 -6.35
CA PHE A 58 30.42 8.03 -6.73
C PHE A 58 31.67 8.89 -6.81
N GLU A 59 32.83 8.25 -6.70
CA GLU A 59 34.14 8.77 -7.08
C GLU A 59 34.73 7.97 -8.24
N VAL A 60 35.61 8.63 -9.02
CA VAL A 60 36.33 7.98 -10.12
C VAL A 60 37.64 7.45 -9.59
N VAL A 61 37.85 6.15 -9.74
CA VAL A 61 39.05 5.46 -9.29
C VAL A 61 39.76 4.80 -10.47
N HIS A 62 41.10 4.67 -10.35
CA HIS A 62 41.88 3.92 -11.33
C HIS A 62 41.68 2.41 -11.15
N PRO A 63 41.73 1.58 -12.22
CA PRO A 63 41.62 0.13 -12.09
C PRO A 63 42.63 -0.51 -11.15
N ASP A 64 43.80 0.08 -11.02
CA ASP A 64 44.87 -0.40 -10.12
C ASP A 64 44.48 -0.24 -8.64
N ASP A 65 43.59 0.71 -8.32
CA ASP A 65 43.05 0.94 -6.97
C ASP A 65 41.90 -0.03 -6.64
N VAL A 66 41.42 -0.79 -7.64
CA VAL A 66 40.36 -1.79 -7.44
C VAL A 66 40.98 -3.12 -7.00
N PRO A 67 40.61 -3.68 -5.84
CA PRO A 67 41.18 -4.93 -5.36
C PRO A 67 41.07 -6.07 -6.38
N ARG A 68 42.12 -6.86 -6.57
CA ARG A 68 42.14 -7.97 -7.54
C ARG A 68 41.00 -8.94 -7.30
N GLY A 69 40.31 -9.37 -8.36
CA GLY A 69 39.15 -10.26 -8.30
C GLY A 69 37.86 -9.57 -7.92
N THR A 70 37.82 -8.23 -7.80
CA THR A 70 36.61 -7.49 -7.55
C THR A 70 35.70 -7.50 -8.78
N LYS A 71 34.45 -7.88 -8.57
CA LYS A 71 33.43 -7.86 -9.61
C LYS A 71 32.98 -6.42 -9.88
N LEU A 72 33.18 -5.94 -11.08
CA LEU A 72 32.65 -4.66 -11.52
C LEU A 72 31.15 -4.79 -11.89
N PHE A 73 30.31 -4.02 -11.22
CA PHE A 73 28.89 -3.98 -11.50
C PHE A 73 28.59 -3.27 -12.83
N THR A 74 27.50 -3.63 -13.43
CA THR A 74 26.96 -2.93 -14.60
C THR A 74 25.64 -2.25 -14.24
N SER A 75 25.26 -1.27 -15.03
CA SER A 75 23.97 -0.56 -14.87
C SER A 75 23.07 -0.75 -16.08
N THR A 76 21.83 -0.33 -15.92
CA THR A 76 20.84 -0.26 -16.98
C THR A 76 20.13 1.08 -16.94
N TRP A 77 19.54 1.46 -18.05
CA TRP A 77 18.79 2.70 -18.18
C TRP A 77 17.30 2.44 -18.24
N ALA A 78 16.54 3.20 -17.48
CA ALA A 78 15.09 3.31 -17.60
C ALA A 78 14.75 4.70 -18.16
N MET A 79 14.38 4.72 -19.45
CA MET A 79 14.09 5.93 -20.22
C MET A 79 12.59 6.07 -20.36
N LYS A 80 11.99 7.11 -19.73
CA LYS A 80 10.54 7.30 -19.69
C LYS A 80 10.14 8.71 -20.11
N LYS A 81 9.20 8.82 -21.05
CA LYS A 81 8.52 10.08 -21.37
C LYS A 81 7.27 10.18 -20.49
N LYS A 82 7.19 11.21 -19.66
CA LYS A 82 6.03 11.47 -18.81
C LYS A 82 4.87 12.03 -19.65
N PRO A 83 3.62 11.99 -19.16
CA PRO A 83 2.47 12.57 -19.87
C PRO A 83 2.54 14.07 -20.09
N ASP A 84 3.22 14.79 -19.18
CA ASP A 84 3.50 16.22 -19.32
C ASP A 84 4.55 16.52 -20.42
N GLY A 85 5.00 15.48 -21.15
CA GLY A 85 6.03 15.58 -22.19
C GLY A 85 7.46 15.54 -21.67
N THR A 86 7.70 15.54 -20.37
CA THR A 86 9.04 15.53 -19.76
C THR A 86 9.75 14.20 -20.01
N PHE A 87 10.98 14.26 -20.51
CA PHE A 87 11.85 13.10 -20.64
C PHE A 87 12.61 12.84 -19.35
N ARG A 88 12.59 11.60 -18.90
CA ARG A 88 13.25 11.15 -17.69
C ARG A 88 14.15 9.96 -17.98
N ALA A 89 15.42 10.08 -17.63
CA ALA A 89 16.39 8.99 -17.68
C ALA A 89 16.78 8.63 -16.25
N ARG A 90 16.83 7.35 -15.93
CA ARG A 90 17.38 6.84 -14.66
C ARG A 90 18.41 5.78 -14.93
N ASN A 91 19.58 5.95 -14.33
CA ASN A 91 20.62 4.91 -14.31
C ASN A 91 20.44 4.05 -13.06
N ALA A 92 20.24 2.76 -13.26
CA ALA A 92 20.05 1.81 -12.16
C ALA A 92 21.14 0.73 -12.22
N ILE A 93 21.87 0.54 -11.12
CA ILE A 93 22.80 -0.58 -10.99
C ILE A 93 22.04 -1.91 -10.97
N ARG A 94 22.67 -2.97 -11.50
CA ARG A 94 22.10 -4.31 -11.48
C ARG A 94 22.30 -4.97 -10.10
N GLY A 95 21.47 -4.58 -9.14
CA GLY A 95 21.56 -5.04 -7.74
C GLY A 95 21.46 -6.56 -7.55
N PHE A 96 20.84 -7.29 -8.49
CA PHE A 96 20.84 -8.76 -8.47
C PHE A 96 22.26 -9.38 -8.59
N MET A 97 23.27 -8.59 -8.97
CA MET A 97 24.67 -8.99 -8.96
C MET A 97 25.33 -8.88 -7.58
N GLN A 98 24.69 -8.19 -6.63
CA GLN A 98 25.18 -8.07 -5.26
C GLN A 98 25.06 -9.42 -4.54
N VAL A 99 26.03 -9.70 -3.68
CA VAL A 99 26.12 -10.94 -2.90
C VAL A 99 26.00 -10.56 -1.42
N ASP A 100 25.16 -11.28 -0.71
CA ASP A 100 24.95 -11.15 0.73
C ASP A 100 26.27 -11.43 1.50
N GLY A 101 26.52 -10.68 2.55
CA GLY A 101 27.75 -10.74 3.34
C GLY A 101 28.98 -10.09 2.69
N LYS A 102 28.93 -9.82 1.36
CA LYS A 102 30.02 -9.17 0.61
C LYS A 102 29.71 -7.73 0.20
N HIS A 103 28.50 -7.45 -0.27
CA HIS A 103 28.09 -6.15 -0.81
C HIS A 103 26.96 -5.50 -0.01
N PHE A 104 26.34 -6.23 0.87
CA PHE A 104 25.33 -5.81 1.84
C PHE A 104 25.16 -6.90 2.89
N ASP A 105 24.60 -6.58 4.04
CA ASP A 105 24.18 -7.56 5.04
C ASP A 105 22.71 -7.95 4.83
N GLY A 106 22.36 -9.23 5.04
CA GLY A 106 21.04 -9.79 4.71
C GLY A 106 19.85 -9.08 5.33
N HIS A 107 20.07 -8.36 6.43
CA HIS A 107 19.07 -7.52 7.10
C HIS A 107 18.77 -6.21 6.35
N ASP A 108 19.60 -5.82 5.39
CA ASP A 108 19.48 -4.56 4.65
C ASP A 108 18.58 -4.64 3.40
N LYS A 109 17.94 -5.78 3.16
CA LYS A 109 17.14 -6.03 1.94
C LYS A 109 15.81 -5.31 1.89
N SER A 110 15.22 -5.01 3.03
CA SER A 110 13.85 -4.46 3.11
C SER A 110 13.79 -3.17 3.91
N SER A 111 13.04 -2.22 3.41
CA SER A 111 12.71 -0.97 4.09
C SER A 111 11.25 -0.99 4.53
N PRO A 112 10.90 -0.42 5.69
CA PRO A 112 9.52 -0.18 6.04
C PRO A 112 8.82 0.68 4.98
N VAL A 113 7.53 0.45 4.79
CA VAL A 113 6.64 1.29 3.98
C VAL A 113 5.41 1.57 4.83
N ALA A 114 4.86 2.78 4.74
CA ALA A 114 3.68 3.15 5.51
C ALA A 114 2.52 2.18 5.22
N THR A 115 1.85 1.71 6.26
CA THR A 115 0.70 0.82 6.12
C THR A 115 -0.55 1.60 5.71
N GLU A 116 -1.52 0.89 5.09
CA GLU A 116 -2.84 1.47 4.80
C GLU A 116 -3.50 2.02 6.07
N THR A 117 -3.40 1.28 7.17
CA THR A 117 -3.98 1.66 8.47
C THR A 117 -3.35 2.94 8.98
N GLY A 118 -2.02 3.08 8.91
CA GLY A 118 -1.32 4.30 9.32
C GLY A 118 -1.74 5.52 8.52
N ILE A 119 -1.74 5.41 7.19
CA ILE A 119 -2.14 6.50 6.29
C ILE A 119 -3.58 6.92 6.53
N ARG A 120 -4.51 5.95 6.58
CA ARG A 120 -5.94 6.21 6.78
C ARG A 120 -6.24 6.77 8.17
N THR A 121 -5.51 6.31 9.20
CA THR A 121 -5.57 6.90 10.54
C THR A 121 -5.21 8.38 10.50
N ALA A 122 -4.12 8.76 9.83
CA ALA A 122 -3.76 10.17 9.70
C ALA A 122 -4.81 11.00 8.93
N PHE A 123 -5.46 10.41 7.91
CA PHE A 123 -6.54 11.08 7.17
C PHE A 123 -7.78 11.30 8.06
N VAL A 124 -8.19 10.29 8.83
CA VAL A 124 -9.31 10.41 9.76
C VAL A 124 -9.01 11.45 10.84
N LEU A 125 -7.82 11.42 11.44
CA LEU A 125 -7.40 12.44 12.41
C LEU A 125 -7.41 13.85 11.81
N ALA A 126 -6.99 13.99 10.55
CA ALA A 126 -7.01 15.28 9.85
C ALA A 126 -8.42 15.82 9.64
N ILE A 127 -9.43 14.96 9.41
CA ILE A 127 -10.83 15.38 9.29
C ILE A 127 -11.40 15.74 10.66
N VAL A 128 -11.16 14.88 11.65
CA VAL A 128 -11.70 15.07 13.02
C VAL A 128 -11.15 16.33 13.69
N ALA A 129 -9.95 16.75 13.31
CA ALA A 129 -9.29 17.96 13.85
C ALA A 129 -9.33 19.17 12.91
N GLY A 130 -9.95 19.10 11.74
CA GLY A 130 -9.90 20.18 10.75
C GLY A 130 -8.47 20.52 10.29
N TRP A 131 -7.53 19.57 10.37
CA TRP A 131 -6.11 19.80 10.10
C TRP A 131 -5.79 19.98 8.62
N TYR A 132 -4.76 20.75 8.35
CA TYR A 132 -4.16 20.93 7.04
C TYR A 132 -3.22 19.76 6.70
N GLN A 133 -3.15 19.41 5.42
CA GLN A 133 -2.27 18.37 4.89
C GLN A 133 -1.44 18.91 3.73
N HIS A 134 -0.13 18.66 3.76
CA HIS A 134 0.84 19.17 2.80
C HIS A 134 1.71 18.03 2.28
N LEU A 135 2.01 18.06 1.00
CA LEU A 135 2.83 17.05 0.33
C LEU A 135 4.18 17.64 -0.10
N VAL A 136 5.23 16.89 0.17
CA VAL A 136 6.61 17.20 -0.24
C VAL A 136 7.20 15.96 -0.90
N ASP A 137 7.85 16.11 -2.07
CA ASP A 137 8.54 15.04 -2.80
C ASP A 137 10.06 15.19 -2.63
N VAL A 138 10.73 14.16 -2.11
CA VAL A 138 12.19 14.20 -1.89
C VAL A 138 12.92 13.89 -3.19
N GLU A 139 13.71 14.86 -3.68
CA GLU A 139 14.48 14.67 -4.91
C GLU A 139 15.62 13.68 -4.72
N GLY A 140 15.70 12.71 -5.63
CA GLY A 140 16.80 11.74 -5.61
C GLY A 140 16.88 10.90 -4.34
N ALA A 141 15.73 10.54 -3.76
CA ALA A 141 15.63 9.82 -2.49
C ALA A 141 16.69 8.73 -2.30
N PHE A 142 16.83 7.80 -3.25
CA PHE A 142 17.82 6.72 -3.16
C PHE A 142 19.28 7.16 -3.38
N LEU A 143 19.52 8.39 -3.85
CA LEU A 143 20.88 8.95 -3.96
C LEU A 143 21.36 9.59 -2.66
N ASN A 144 20.48 9.72 -1.68
CA ASN A 144 20.77 10.25 -0.35
C ASN A 144 21.17 9.16 0.67
N GLY A 145 20.91 7.89 0.35
CA GLY A 145 21.26 6.78 1.25
C GLY A 145 22.76 6.62 1.42
N VAL A 146 23.24 6.63 2.65
CA VAL A 146 24.66 6.43 3.01
C VAL A 146 24.88 4.95 3.33
N PHE A 147 25.96 4.35 2.84
CA PHE A 147 26.31 2.97 3.22
C PHE A 147 26.69 2.90 4.70
N GLU A 148 26.12 1.95 5.43
CA GLU A 148 26.38 1.78 6.88
C GLU A 148 27.81 1.31 7.15
N HIS A 149 28.34 0.47 6.26
CA HIS A 149 29.69 -0.06 6.33
C HIS A 149 30.44 0.18 5.01
N PRO A 150 30.84 1.44 4.70
CA PRO A 150 31.42 1.79 3.41
C PRO A 150 32.76 1.07 3.14
N ASP A 151 33.54 0.76 4.18
CA ASP A 151 34.81 0.03 4.03
C ASP A 151 34.60 -1.47 3.80
N LYS A 152 33.54 -2.05 4.36
CA LYS A 152 33.23 -3.49 4.23
C LYS A 152 32.55 -3.81 2.91
N HIS A 153 31.63 -2.95 2.45
CA HIS A 153 30.72 -3.22 1.34
C HIS A 153 30.96 -2.32 0.12
N LYS A 154 32.22 -2.23 -0.33
CA LYS A 154 32.58 -1.43 -1.51
C LYS A 154 31.92 -1.96 -2.79
N ILE A 155 31.29 -1.07 -3.54
CA ILE A 155 30.64 -1.38 -4.81
C ILE A 155 31.33 -0.61 -5.92
N TYR A 156 32.02 -1.34 -6.80
CA TYR A 156 32.70 -0.80 -7.96
C TYR A 156 31.84 -1.02 -9.22
N MET A 157 31.62 0.01 -9.99
CA MET A 157 30.76 -0.03 -11.18
C MET A 157 31.49 0.43 -12.43
N LYS A 158 31.26 -0.24 -13.54
CA LYS A 158 31.71 0.23 -14.86
C LYS A 158 31.02 1.54 -15.18
N VAL A 159 31.74 2.49 -15.79
CA VAL A 159 31.12 3.72 -16.30
C VAL A 159 29.93 3.36 -17.20
N PRO A 160 28.73 3.88 -16.92
CA PRO A 160 27.56 3.66 -17.76
C PRO A 160 27.80 4.06 -19.22
N GLU A 161 27.27 3.31 -20.16
CA GLU A 161 27.52 3.54 -21.59
C GLU A 161 27.26 4.99 -22.02
N ALA A 162 26.20 5.61 -21.54
CA ALA A 162 25.85 6.98 -21.84
C ALA A 162 26.80 8.04 -21.24
N TYR A 163 27.64 7.66 -20.27
CA TYR A 163 28.59 8.55 -19.62
C TYR A 163 30.01 8.42 -20.15
N LYS A 164 30.30 7.40 -20.98
CA LYS A 164 31.67 7.10 -21.45
C LYS A 164 32.38 8.29 -22.09
N ALA A 165 31.62 9.17 -22.77
CA ALA A 165 32.20 10.37 -23.40
C ALA A 165 32.70 11.43 -22.40
N TRP A 166 32.31 11.32 -21.11
CA TRP A 166 32.65 12.29 -20.08
C TRP A 166 33.75 11.81 -19.14
N TYR A 167 34.19 10.56 -19.29
CA TYR A 167 35.17 9.94 -18.41
C TYR A 167 36.28 9.25 -19.20
N PRO A 168 37.49 9.16 -18.62
CA PRO A 168 38.57 8.40 -19.25
C PRO A 168 38.18 6.93 -19.51
N PRO A 169 38.69 6.29 -20.57
CA PRO A 169 38.35 4.90 -20.90
C PRO A 169 38.62 3.89 -19.80
N TRP A 170 39.60 4.19 -18.93
CA TRP A 170 39.97 3.36 -17.79
C TRP A 170 39.10 3.57 -16.54
N ALA A 171 38.29 4.63 -16.47
CA ALA A 171 37.56 5.00 -15.27
C ALA A 171 36.69 3.88 -14.71
N VAL A 172 36.70 3.73 -13.40
CA VAL A 172 35.81 2.88 -12.62
C VAL A 172 35.15 3.77 -11.58
N PHE A 173 33.84 3.58 -11.35
CA PHE A 173 33.11 4.29 -10.32
C PHE A 173 33.10 3.47 -9.03
N LEU A 174 33.61 4.03 -7.94
CA LEU A 174 33.37 3.54 -6.58
C LEU A 174 32.15 4.26 -6.02
N LEU A 175 31.09 3.53 -5.65
CA LEU A 175 29.90 4.13 -5.07
C LEU A 175 30.17 4.54 -3.62
N LEU A 176 29.93 5.83 -3.32
CA LEU A 176 30.00 6.42 -1.97
C LEU A 176 28.65 6.42 -1.29
N LYS A 177 27.58 6.46 -2.10
CA LYS A 177 26.18 6.41 -1.66
C LYS A 177 25.39 5.41 -2.48
N THR A 178 24.21 5.06 -1.98
CA THR A 178 23.32 4.19 -2.72
C THR A 178 22.79 4.87 -3.99
N GLN A 179 22.39 4.07 -4.96
CA GLN A 179 21.71 4.55 -6.16
C GLN A 179 20.55 3.62 -6.52
N TYR A 180 19.75 4.02 -7.49
CA TYR A 180 18.67 3.18 -8.01
C TYR A 180 19.19 1.79 -8.37
N GLY A 181 18.51 0.76 -7.83
CA GLY A 181 18.82 -0.64 -8.08
C GLY A 181 19.80 -1.29 -7.10
N THR A 182 20.49 -0.56 -6.21
CA THR A 182 21.21 -1.20 -5.08
C THR A 182 20.23 -1.83 -4.11
N VAL A 183 20.56 -3.02 -3.58
CA VAL A 183 19.67 -3.80 -2.70
C VAL A 183 19.27 -3.01 -1.45
N GLN A 184 20.23 -2.31 -0.86
CA GLN A 184 20.03 -1.57 0.40
C GLN A 184 19.55 -0.12 0.23
N ALA A 185 19.33 0.37 -1.01
CA ALA A 185 19.00 1.79 -1.24
C ALA A 185 17.80 2.28 -0.46
N ALA A 186 16.73 1.52 -0.46
CA ALA A 186 15.49 1.90 0.22
C ALA A 186 15.67 2.01 1.74
N LEU A 187 16.37 1.04 2.36
CA LEU A 187 16.61 1.05 3.80
C LEU A 187 17.58 2.15 4.22
N GLN A 188 18.66 2.37 3.46
CA GLN A 188 19.61 3.43 3.80
C GLN A 188 18.97 4.82 3.68
N TYR A 189 18.18 5.06 2.63
CA TYR A 189 17.38 6.28 2.51
C TYR A 189 16.42 6.45 3.71
N TYR A 190 15.68 5.40 4.07
CA TYR A 190 14.79 5.43 5.24
C TYR A 190 15.54 5.78 6.53
N ARG A 191 16.73 5.20 6.75
CA ARG A 191 17.58 5.51 7.91
C ARG A 191 17.99 6.99 7.94
N GLU A 192 18.37 7.56 6.80
CA GLU A 192 18.71 8.98 6.72
C GLU A 192 17.48 9.88 6.98
N CYS A 193 16.31 9.52 6.46
CA CYS A 193 15.05 10.20 6.81
C CYS A 193 14.75 10.13 8.31
N CYS A 194 14.97 8.98 8.97
CA CYS A 194 14.80 8.85 10.41
C CYS A 194 15.73 9.80 11.18
N LYS A 195 17.01 9.95 10.76
CA LYS A 195 17.95 10.89 11.37
C LYS A 195 17.49 12.34 11.22
N ALA A 196 17.05 12.72 10.00
CA ALA A 196 16.57 14.08 9.73
C ALA A 196 15.32 14.41 10.56
N LEU A 197 14.35 13.49 10.62
CA LEU A 197 13.12 13.68 11.41
C LEU A 197 13.41 13.70 12.92
N ALA A 198 14.36 12.90 13.40
CA ALA A 198 14.80 12.95 14.80
C ALA A 198 15.47 14.31 15.12
N PHE A 199 16.27 14.87 14.21
CA PHE A 199 16.84 16.20 14.33
C PHE A 199 15.76 17.28 14.45
N LEU A 200 14.66 17.15 13.68
CA LEU A 200 13.47 18.01 13.75
C LEU A 200 12.55 17.69 14.95
N LYS A 201 13.00 16.86 15.89
CA LYS A 201 12.30 16.48 17.14
C LYS A 201 11.06 15.61 16.92
N PHE A 202 10.93 14.97 15.76
CA PHE A 202 9.91 13.96 15.56
C PHE A 202 10.28 12.66 16.24
N LYS A 203 9.29 12.01 16.85
CA LYS A 203 9.37 10.64 17.39
C LYS A 203 8.78 9.67 16.37
N ARG A 204 9.47 8.56 16.12
CA ARG A 204 8.95 7.48 15.28
C ARG A 204 7.89 6.69 16.04
N ASN A 205 6.76 6.37 15.40
CA ASN A 205 5.76 5.49 15.98
C ASN A 205 6.28 4.03 15.95
N PRO A 206 6.38 3.33 17.10
CA PRO A 206 6.87 1.95 17.12
C PRO A 206 5.99 0.95 16.39
N ALA A 207 4.67 1.16 16.35
CA ALA A 207 3.74 0.30 15.64
C ALA A 207 3.73 0.57 14.13
N GLU A 208 3.93 1.84 13.73
CA GLU A 208 3.93 2.26 12.31
C GLU A 208 5.25 2.99 12.00
N PRO A 209 6.30 2.25 11.59
CA PRO A 209 7.64 2.82 11.46
C PRO A 209 7.79 3.99 10.48
N CYS A 210 6.87 4.12 9.52
CA CYS A 210 6.83 5.22 8.55
C CYS A 210 5.94 6.39 8.97
N MET A 211 5.40 6.35 10.20
CA MET A 211 4.67 7.45 10.81
C MET A 211 5.53 8.07 11.91
N PHE A 212 5.77 9.37 11.80
CA PHE A 212 6.48 10.15 12.81
C PHE A 212 5.55 11.23 13.33
N PHE A 213 5.73 11.64 14.56
CA PHE A 213 4.91 12.67 15.20
C PHE A 213 5.72 13.52 16.16
N LYS A 214 5.31 14.75 16.34
CA LYS A 214 5.79 15.63 17.40
C LYS A 214 4.62 16.39 18.02
N TRP A 215 4.75 16.68 19.31
CA TRP A 215 3.88 17.60 20.03
C TRP A 215 4.62 18.93 20.21
N GLU A 216 3.99 20.03 19.81
CA GLU A 216 4.51 21.38 19.93
C GLU A 216 3.37 22.29 20.42
N ASP A 217 3.56 22.97 21.53
CA ASP A 217 2.57 23.84 22.17
C ASP A 217 1.21 23.14 22.42
N GLY A 218 1.26 21.87 22.79
CA GLY A 218 0.08 21.03 23.04
C GLY A 218 -0.69 20.60 21.78
N GLN A 219 -0.17 20.88 20.59
CA GLN A 219 -0.72 20.44 19.32
C GLN A 219 0.20 19.43 18.62
N MET A 220 -0.37 18.52 17.85
CA MET A 220 0.36 17.43 17.21
C MET A 220 0.57 17.70 15.72
N VAL A 221 1.76 17.33 15.22
CA VAL A 221 2.06 17.20 13.79
C VAL A 221 2.44 15.76 13.50
N ILE A 222 1.84 15.20 12.45
CA ILE A 222 2.15 13.86 11.94
C ILE A 222 2.91 14.01 10.63
N PHE A 223 3.97 13.23 10.46
CA PHE A 223 4.76 13.12 9.24
C PHE A 223 4.70 11.66 8.75
N LEU A 224 4.11 11.44 7.58
CA LEU A 224 4.04 10.14 6.92
C LEU A 224 5.09 10.07 5.82
N LEU A 225 5.91 9.03 5.87
CA LEU A 225 6.95 8.77 4.89
C LEU A 225 6.51 7.61 3.97
N TRP A 226 6.24 7.92 2.69
CA TRP A 226 5.99 6.93 1.65
C TRP A 226 7.08 7.03 0.59
N VAL A 227 8.23 6.40 0.85
CA VAL A 227 9.45 6.48 0.04
C VAL A 227 9.84 7.96 -0.15
N ASP A 228 9.67 8.52 -1.36
CA ASP A 228 9.94 9.91 -1.73
C ASP A 228 8.77 10.87 -1.41
N ASP A 229 7.53 10.36 -1.31
CA ASP A 229 6.34 11.14 -0.98
C ASP A 229 6.20 11.34 0.54
N CYS A 230 6.34 12.56 1.02
CA CYS A 230 6.20 12.93 2.42
C CYS A 230 4.91 13.71 2.65
N CYS A 231 3.95 13.14 3.40
CA CYS A 231 2.70 13.81 3.76
C CYS A 231 2.77 14.33 5.20
N ILE A 232 2.64 15.64 5.38
CA ILE A 232 2.70 16.32 6.68
C ILE A 232 1.30 16.79 7.04
N THR A 233 0.82 16.41 8.21
CA THR A 233 -0.56 16.59 8.65
C THR A 233 -0.60 17.22 10.04
N GLY A 234 -1.40 18.28 10.23
CA GLY A 234 -1.53 18.98 11.51
C GLY A 234 -2.10 20.40 11.37
N PRO A 235 -2.03 21.23 12.42
CA PRO A 235 -2.36 22.65 12.33
C PRO A 235 -1.53 23.35 11.24
N LYS A 236 -2.16 24.17 10.40
CA LYS A 236 -1.55 24.73 9.19
C LYS A 236 -0.23 25.45 9.45
N ASN A 237 -0.16 26.26 10.50
CA ASN A 237 1.06 27.00 10.90
C ASN A 237 2.23 26.04 11.22
N LEU A 238 1.97 24.96 11.97
CA LEU A 238 2.98 23.98 12.35
C LEU A 238 3.39 23.09 11.16
N VAL A 239 2.44 22.75 10.28
CA VAL A 239 2.73 22.03 9.03
C VAL A 239 3.67 22.86 8.14
N LEU A 240 3.33 24.13 7.87
CA LEU A 240 4.16 25.00 7.01
C LEU A 240 5.54 25.28 7.63
N LYS A 241 5.63 25.40 8.96
CA LYS A 241 6.91 25.46 9.68
C LYS A 241 7.72 24.18 9.45
N THR A 242 7.10 23.00 9.61
CA THR A 242 7.75 21.71 9.41
C THR A 242 8.22 21.51 7.97
N VAL A 243 7.40 21.90 6.98
CA VAL A 243 7.79 21.87 5.55
C VAL A 243 9.06 22.69 5.34
N LYS A 244 9.09 23.94 5.83
CA LYS A 244 10.28 24.81 5.71
C LYS A 244 11.51 24.21 6.39
N GLU A 245 11.36 23.67 7.60
CA GLU A 245 12.44 23.01 8.34
C GLU A 245 12.98 21.78 7.58
N PHE A 246 12.09 20.96 7.04
CA PHE A 246 12.46 19.74 6.32
C PHE A 246 13.11 20.05 4.95
N THR A 247 12.57 21.01 4.19
CA THR A 247 13.12 21.40 2.88
C THR A 247 14.46 22.15 3.00
N ASN A 248 14.81 22.69 4.17
CA ASN A 248 16.14 23.21 4.45
C ASN A 248 17.19 22.09 4.66
N LEU A 249 16.77 20.88 5.04
CA LEU A 249 17.67 19.76 5.25
C LEU A 249 17.82 18.90 3.98
N TRP A 250 16.80 18.87 3.13
CA TRP A 250 16.71 17.99 1.98
C TRP A 250 16.30 18.75 0.71
N ASP A 251 16.89 18.38 -0.41
CA ASP A 251 16.39 18.82 -1.72
C ASP A 251 15.00 18.23 -1.96
N CYS A 252 13.99 19.05 -1.87
CA CYS A 252 12.61 18.64 -2.00
C CYS A 252 11.87 19.52 -3.01
N LYS A 253 10.90 18.91 -3.66
CA LYS A 253 9.87 19.65 -4.40
C LYS A 253 8.68 19.86 -3.48
N ASP A 254 8.35 21.09 -3.17
CA ASP A 254 7.13 21.45 -2.47
C ASP A 254 5.94 21.30 -3.43
N LEU A 255 5.02 20.38 -3.11
CA LEU A 255 3.84 20.07 -3.91
C LEU A 255 2.58 20.77 -3.38
N GLY A 256 2.71 21.49 -2.25
CA GLY A 256 1.62 22.24 -1.65
C GLY A 256 0.59 21.37 -0.95
N GLU A 257 -0.65 21.84 -0.93
CA GLU A 257 -1.78 21.14 -0.33
C GLU A 257 -1.99 19.78 -0.98
N LEU A 258 -2.34 18.76 -0.18
CA LEU A 258 -2.53 17.39 -0.60
C LEU A 258 -3.67 17.25 -1.63
N LYS A 259 -3.33 17.06 -2.90
CA LYS A 259 -4.26 16.84 -4.02
C LYS A 259 -4.09 15.47 -4.67
N GLU A 260 -2.91 14.89 -4.55
CA GLU A 260 -2.60 13.55 -5.05
C GLU A 260 -1.73 12.83 -4.03
N TYR A 261 -1.99 11.56 -3.77
CA TYR A 261 -1.17 10.73 -2.87
C TYR A 261 -1.27 9.25 -3.26
N ILE A 262 -0.12 8.58 -3.34
CA ILE A 262 -0.01 7.14 -3.66
C ILE A 262 -0.78 6.77 -4.94
N GLY A 263 -0.72 7.63 -5.96
CA GLY A 263 -1.40 7.44 -7.24
C GLY A 263 -2.93 7.54 -7.17
N CYS A 264 -3.45 8.18 -6.14
CA CYS A 264 -4.84 8.56 -5.99
C CYS A 264 -4.98 10.08 -6.05
N ARG A 265 -6.01 10.54 -6.74
CA ARG A 265 -6.49 11.92 -6.60
C ARG A 265 -7.20 12.02 -5.24
N VAL A 266 -6.87 13.07 -4.48
CA VAL A 266 -7.45 13.37 -3.17
C VAL A 266 -8.42 14.53 -3.32
N GLU A 267 -9.66 14.30 -2.96
CA GLU A 267 -10.69 15.33 -2.83
C GLU A 267 -11.05 15.48 -1.36
N ARG A 268 -11.19 16.72 -0.90
CA ARG A 268 -11.42 17.01 0.51
C ARG A 268 -12.47 18.07 0.71
N THR A 269 -13.33 17.84 1.70
CA THR A 269 -14.20 18.82 2.35
C THR A 269 -13.90 18.87 3.86
N PRO A 270 -14.53 19.75 4.64
CA PRO A 270 -14.43 19.68 6.10
C PRO A 270 -14.86 18.32 6.68
N ASP A 271 -15.82 17.64 6.05
CA ASP A 271 -16.48 16.45 6.60
C ASP A 271 -15.89 15.12 6.12
N TRP A 272 -15.15 15.12 5.00
CA TRP A 272 -14.62 13.90 4.41
C TRP A 272 -13.39 14.12 3.51
N ILE A 273 -12.64 13.02 3.34
CA ILE A 273 -11.59 12.89 2.32
C ILE A 273 -11.96 11.71 1.42
N ARG A 274 -11.87 11.90 0.08
CA ARG A 274 -12.16 10.88 -0.92
C ARG A 274 -10.95 10.63 -1.82
N LEU A 275 -10.66 9.35 -2.04
CA LEU A 275 -9.60 8.88 -2.93
C LEU A 275 -10.18 8.28 -4.21
N THR A 276 -9.80 8.81 -5.37
CA THR A 276 -10.18 8.30 -6.70
C THR A 276 -8.96 7.99 -7.55
N GLN A 277 -9.10 7.16 -8.59
CA GLN A 277 -8.00 6.80 -9.50
C GLN A 277 -8.46 6.92 -10.97
N PRO A 278 -8.74 8.13 -11.47
CA PRO A 278 -9.27 8.35 -12.82
C PRO A 278 -8.35 7.79 -13.92
N VAL A 279 -7.04 7.87 -13.75
CA VAL A 279 -6.07 7.34 -14.71
C VAL A 279 -6.21 5.81 -14.88
N LYS A 280 -6.45 5.08 -13.79
CA LYS A 280 -6.66 3.62 -13.86
C LYS A 280 -8.00 3.26 -14.47
N VAL A 281 -9.03 4.08 -14.21
CA VAL A 281 -10.34 3.94 -14.88
C VAL A 281 -10.18 4.16 -16.38
N GLN A 282 -9.44 5.18 -16.81
CA GLN A 282 -9.16 5.44 -18.21
C GLN A 282 -8.43 4.27 -18.88
N ARG A 283 -7.48 3.64 -18.17
CA ARG A 283 -6.82 2.41 -18.68
C ARG A 283 -7.81 1.27 -18.96
N PHE A 284 -8.86 1.11 -18.17
CA PHE A 284 -9.87 0.09 -18.46
C PHE A 284 -10.61 0.38 -19.76
N ILE A 285 -10.83 1.64 -20.10
CA ILE A 285 -11.42 2.06 -21.36
C ILE A 285 -10.45 1.80 -22.53
N ASP A 286 -9.23 2.31 -22.44
CA ASP A 286 -8.28 2.33 -23.55
C ASP A 286 -7.65 0.95 -23.84
N GLU A 287 -7.19 0.24 -22.81
CA GLU A 287 -6.43 -1.00 -22.97
C GLU A 287 -7.34 -2.24 -22.95
N PHE A 288 -8.47 -2.17 -22.25
CA PHE A 288 -9.37 -3.32 -22.06
C PHE A 288 -10.72 -3.15 -22.78
N ASN A 289 -10.93 -2.04 -23.50
CA ASN A 289 -12.16 -1.72 -24.23
C ASN A 289 -13.41 -1.83 -23.32
N CYS A 290 -13.35 -1.24 -22.11
CA CYS A 290 -14.48 -1.17 -21.22
C CYS A 290 -15.35 0.04 -21.55
N THR A 291 -16.66 -0.19 -21.73
CA THR A 291 -17.65 0.86 -22.06
C THR A 291 -18.48 1.30 -20.86
N GLY A 292 -18.37 0.57 -19.74
CA GLY A 292 -19.26 0.71 -18.60
C GLY A 292 -20.51 -0.18 -18.70
N ASP A 293 -20.68 -0.92 -19.80
CA ASP A 293 -21.86 -1.74 -20.09
C ASP A 293 -21.57 -3.24 -20.06
N ASN A 294 -22.59 -4.06 -19.93
CA ASN A 294 -22.51 -5.53 -19.91
C ASN A 294 -22.82 -6.16 -21.28
N GLY A 295 -22.16 -5.72 -22.35
CA GLY A 295 -22.33 -6.31 -23.69
C GLY A 295 -23.72 -6.03 -24.31
N PRO A 296 -24.37 -7.00 -25.01
CA PRO A 296 -25.52 -6.73 -25.88
C PRO A 296 -26.75 -6.12 -25.22
N SER A 297 -26.86 -6.22 -23.89
CA SER A 297 -27.98 -5.61 -23.14
C SER A 297 -27.81 -4.13 -22.86
N ASN A 298 -26.66 -3.55 -23.15
CA ASN A 298 -26.32 -2.12 -22.95
C ASN A 298 -26.66 -1.58 -21.55
N ARG A 299 -26.65 -2.46 -20.54
CA ARG A 299 -26.92 -2.08 -19.15
C ARG A 299 -25.66 -2.15 -18.31
N ALA A 300 -25.36 -1.08 -17.59
CA ALA A 300 -24.25 -1.03 -16.64
C ALA A 300 -24.42 -2.11 -15.56
N PRO A 301 -23.31 -2.78 -15.14
CA PRO A 301 -23.37 -3.70 -14.01
C PRO A 301 -23.75 -2.95 -12.73
N SER A 302 -24.78 -3.42 -12.04
CA SER A 302 -25.24 -2.80 -10.78
C SER A 302 -24.39 -3.25 -9.56
N THR A 303 -23.63 -4.33 -9.71
CA THR A 303 -22.72 -4.92 -8.70
C THR A 303 -21.46 -5.45 -9.39
N PRO A 304 -20.31 -5.49 -8.71
CA PRO A 304 -19.06 -5.95 -9.31
C PRO A 304 -19.08 -7.43 -9.74
N ALA A 305 -19.83 -8.27 -9.05
CA ALA A 305 -20.08 -9.66 -9.42
C ALA A 305 -21.56 -10.00 -9.38
N GLU A 306 -21.97 -11.10 -10.03
CA GLU A 306 -23.36 -11.57 -9.97
C GLU A 306 -23.70 -11.99 -8.53
N PRO A 307 -24.86 -11.56 -7.99
CA PRO A 307 -25.29 -11.95 -6.65
C PRO A 307 -25.31 -13.47 -6.48
N GLY A 308 -24.77 -13.95 -5.35
CA GLY A 308 -24.70 -15.38 -5.02
C GLY A 308 -23.69 -16.20 -5.83
N SER A 309 -23.09 -15.63 -6.88
CA SER A 309 -22.07 -16.32 -7.66
C SER A 309 -20.78 -16.52 -6.87
N VAL A 310 -20.07 -17.62 -7.15
CA VAL A 310 -18.69 -17.87 -6.72
C VAL A 310 -17.91 -18.27 -7.95
N LEU A 311 -16.80 -17.61 -8.19
CA LEU A 311 -15.92 -17.98 -9.29
C LEU A 311 -15.19 -19.29 -8.95
N GLN A 312 -15.61 -20.36 -9.62
CA GLN A 312 -15.03 -21.70 -9.45
C GLN A 312 -14.33 -22.12 -10.72
N PHE A 313 -13.24 -22.82 -10.59
CA PHE A 313 -12.42 -23.29 -11.69
C PHE A 313 -11.73 -24.60 -11.33
N ASN A 314 -12.00 -25.65 -12.11
CA ASN A 314 -11.26 -26.90 -12.01
C ASN A 314 -10.11 -26.89 -13.03
N LYS A 315 -8.88 -26.74 -12.54
CA LYS A 315 -7.68 -26.67 -13.36
C LYS A 315 -7.42 -27.91 -14.23
N GLU A 316 -7.95 -29.04 -13.82
CA GLU A 316 -7.72 -30.35 -14.49
C GLU A 316 -8.66 -30.57 -15.68
N THR A 317 -9.85 -29.97 -15.65
CA THR A 317 -10.92 -30.28 -16.63
C THR A 317 -11.23 -29.09 -17.58
N GLU A 318 -10.81 -27.87 -17.26
CA GLU A 318 -11.16 -26.68 -18.05
C GLU A 318 -10.00 -26.16 -18.92
N SER A 319 -10.34 -25.77 -20.14
CA SER A 319 -9.36 -25.18 -21.07
C SER A 319 -8.88 -23.82 -20.60
N GLN A 320 -7.59 -23.66 -20.46
CA GLN A 320 -6.96 -22.38 -20.17
C GLN A 320 -6.99 -21.44 -21.39
N VAL A 321 -6.99 -20.14 -21.13
CA VAL A 321 -6.89 -19.14 -22.19
C VAL A 321 -5.48 -19.08 -22.79
N LYS A 322 -5.37 -18.56 -24.03
CA LYS A 322 -4.08 -18.36 -24.70
C LYS A 322 -3.14 -17.47 -23.87
N PRO A 323 -1.80 -17.66 -23.95
CA PRO A 323 -0.82 -16.90 -23.13
C PRO A 323 -0.95 -15.37 -23.21
N LYS A 324 -1.25 -14.82 -24.40
CA LYS A 324 -1.48 -13.38 -24.58
C LYS A 324 -2.70 -12.88 -23.79
N VAL A 325 -3.79 -13.67 -23.78
CA VAL A 325 -5.01 -13.36 -23.02
C VAL A 325 -4.74 -13.48 -21.53
N GLN A 326 -4.00 -14.51 -21.11
CA GLN A 326 -3.57 -14.71 -19.73
C GLN A 326 -2.72 -13.53 -19.21
N SER A 327 -1.79 -13.02 -20.04
CA SER A 327 -0.98 -11.84 -19.69
C SER A 327 -1.86 -10.60 -19.51
N LYS A 328 -2.83 -10.39 -20.42
CA LYS A 328 -3.78 -9.28 -20.33
C LYS A 328 -4.68 -9.39 -19.09
N TYR A 329 -5.12 -10.61 -18.75
CA TYR A 329 -5.87 -10.89 -17.53
C TYR A 329 -5.07 -10.51 -16.26
N ARG A 330 -3.80 -10.94 -16.17
CA ARG A 330 -2.92 -10.58 -15.05
C ARG A 330 -2.76 -9.06 -14.90
N SER A 331 -2.62 -8.34 -16.01
CA SER A 331 -2.55 -6.88 -16.00
C SER A 331 -3.83 -6.25 -15.46
N ALA A 332 -5.01 -6.73 -15.90
CA ALA A 332 -6.29 -6.25 -15.38
C ALA A 332 -6.44 -6.48 -13.88
N VAL A 333 -6.16 -7.71 -13.41
CA VAL A 333 -6.26 -8.06 -11.99
C VAL A 333 -5.25 -7.26 -11.16
N GLY A 334 -4.04 -7.03 -11.66
CA GLY A 334 -3.04 -6.19 -10.98
C GLY A 334 -3.53 -4.74 -10.77
N ILE A 335 -4.24 -4.15 -11.75
CA ILE A 335 -4.87 -2.83 -11.60
C ILE A 335 -5.99 -2.89 -10.55
N LEU A 336 -6.85 -3.91 -10.61
CA LEU A 336 -7.95 -4.11 -9.65
C LEU A 336 -7.45 -4.28 -8.21
N LEU A 337 -6.38 -5.07 -8.01
CA LEU A 337 -5.73 -5.25 -6.70
C LEU A 337 -5.26 -3.92 -6.10
N HIS A 338 -4.74 -3.01 -6.91
CA HIS A 338 -4.37 -1.69 -6.42
C HIS A 338 -5.61 -0.82 -6.14
N MET A 339 -6.63 -0.85 -7.02
CA MET A 339 -7.84 -0.05 -6.83
C MET A 339 -8.65 -0.47 -5.61
N MET A 340 -8.80 -1.78 -5.35
CA MET A 340 -9.52 -2.28 -4.17
C MET A 340 -8.89 -1.81 -2.84
N ARG A 341 -7.59 -1.57 -2.84
CA ARG A 341 -6.86 -1.07 -1.66
C ARG A 341 -7.05 0.41 -1.44
N TRP A 342 -6.98 1.23 -2.50
CA TRP A 342 -6.82 2.67 -2.36
C TRP A 342 -8.02 3.49 -2.77
N SER A 343 -8.84 3.06 -3.72
CA SER A 343 -9.96 3.86 -4.23
C SER A 343 -11.30 3.15 -4.34
N ARG A 344 -11.29 1.80 -4.46
CA ARG A 344 -12.51 1.04 -4.74
C ARG A 344 -12.60 -0.22 -3.85
N PRO A 345 -12.76 -0.05 -2.52
CA PRO A 345 -12.93 -1.17 -1.60
C PRO A 345 -14.21 -1.99 -1.86
N ASP A 346 -15.19 -1.43 -2.52
CA ASP A 346 -16.44 -2.06 -2.93
C ASP A 346 -16.27 -3.23 -3.91
N VAL A 347 -15.11 -3.33 -4.60
CA VAL A 347 -14.79 -4.46 -5.48
C VAL A 347 -13.87 -5.51 -4.81
N LEU A 348 -13.64 -5.43 -3.51
CA LEU A 348 -12.66 -6.25 -2.78
C LEU A 348 -12.90 -7.74 -2.97
N ASN A 349 -14.13 -8.25 -2.71
CA ASN A 349 -14.43 -9.68 -2.83
C ASN A 349 -14.28 -10.18 -4.27
N ALA A 350 -14.87 -9.48 -5.24
CA ALA A 350 -14.78 -9.87 -6.65
C ALA A 350 -13.33 -9.90 -7.14
N THR A 351 -12.50 -8.93 -6.71
CA THR A 351 -11.08 -8.89 -7.07
C THR A 351 -10.29 -10.01 -6.39
N ARG A 352 -10.59 -10.34 -5.13
CA ARG A 352 -9.99 -11.48 -4.42
C ARG A 352 -10.28 -12.79 -5.18
N GLU A 353 -11.50 -13.01 -5.63
CA GLU A 353 -11.85 -14.20 -6.42
C GLU A 353 -11.03 -14.27 -7.71
N LEU A 354 -10.95 -13.17 -8.47
CA LEU A 354 -10.16 -13.09 -9.69
C LEU A 354 -8.67 -13.34 -9.45
N SER A 355 -8.10 -12.84 -8.36
CA SER A 355 -6.67 -12.97 -8.07
C SER A 355 -6.19 -14.42 -7.91
N ARG A 356 -7.07 -15.34 -7.54
CA ARG A 356 -6.77 -16.77 -7.39
C ARG A 356 -6.39 -17.45 -8.73
N TYR A 357 -6.80 -16.87 -9.85
CA TYR A 357 -6.64 -17.43 -11.18
C TYR A 357 -5.61 -16.71 -12.04
N MET A 358 -4.70 -15.94 -11.43
CA MET A 358 -3.69 -15.17 -12.15
C MET A 358 -2.70 -16.05 -12.94
N GLN A 359 -2.53 -17.30 -12.58
CA GLN A 359 -1.67 -18.25 -13.32
C GLN A 359 -2.41 -19.03 -14.40
N SER A 360 -3.72 -19.26 -14.20
CA SER A 360 -4.50 -20.16 -15.06
C SER A 360 -5.97 -19.70 -15.12
N ALA A 361 -6.22 -18.65 -15.90
CA ALA A 361 -7.58 -18.17 -16.13
C ALA A 361 -8.30 -18.97 -17.21
N ASN A 362 -9.62 -19.08 -17.09
CA ASN A 362 -10.53 -19.61 -18.10
C ASN A 362 -11.41 -18.48 -18.68
N LYS A 363 -12.36 -18.81 -19.55
CA LYS A 363 -13.30 -17.85 -20.16
C LYS A 363 -14.16 -17.14 -19.11
N ASP A 364 -14.58 -17.83 -18.04
CA ASP A 364 -15.40 -17.24 -16.98
C ASP A 364 -14.61 -16.23 -16.16
N CYS A 365 -13.33 -16.48 -15.90
CA CYS A 365 -12.43 -15.50 -15.28
C CYS A 365 -12.33 -14.22 -16.12
N ILE A 366 -12.23 -14.35 -17.45
CA ILE A 366 -12.18 -13.19 -18.36
C ILE A 366 -13.51 -12.42 -18.32
N LYS A 367 -14.65 -13.13 -18.39
CA LYS A 367 -15.99 -12.51 -18.31
C LYS A 367 -16.19 -11.79 -16.97
N ALA A 368 -15.84 -12.43 -15.86
CA ALA A 368 -15.94 -11.85 -14.53
C ALA A 368 -15.04 -10.61 -14.37
N SER A 369 -13.78 -10.67 -14.84
CA SER A 369 -12.89 -9.50 -14.81
C SER A 369 -13.42 -8.33 -15.62
N LYS A 370 -14.00 -8.60 -16.81
CA LYS A 370 -14.63 -7.58 -17.65
C LYS A 370 -15.82 -6.92 -16.94
N ARG A 371 -16.63 -7.71 -16.21
CA ARG A 371 -17.75 -7.20 -15.42
C ARG A 371 -17.28 -6.23 -14.32
N VAL A 372 -16.24 -6.61 -13.55
CA VAL A 372 -15.70 -5.73 -12.49
C VAL A 372 -15.17 -4.42 -13.08
N MET A 373 -14.43 -4.50 -14.19
CA MET A 373 -13.91 -3.31 -14.87
C MET A 373 -15.05 -2.40 -15.39
N ASN A 374 -16.08 -2.98 -16.03
CA ASN A 374 -17.25 -2.21 -16.50
C ASN A 374 -18.03 -1.58 -15.34
N TYR A 375 -18.17 -2.29 -14.20
CA TYR A 375 -18.77 -1.71 -12.99
C TYR A 375 -17.97 -0.50 -12.49
N ILE A 376 -16.64 -0.57 -12.48
CA ILE A 376 -15.79 0.56 -12.09
C ILE A 376 -15.94 1.73 -13.07
N VAL A 377 -15.96 1.46 -14.40
CA VAL A 377 -16.13 2.48 -15.42
C VAL A 377 -17.50 3.15 -15.32
N SER A 378 -18.58 2.38 -15.12
CA SER A 378 -19.94 2.93 -14.95
C SER A 378 -20.14 3.72 -13.66
N THR A 379 -19.27 3.50 -12.67
CA THR A 379 -19.29 4.18 -11.36
C THR A 379 -17.99 4.95 -11.10
N LYS A 380 -17.41 5.53 -12.16
CA LYS A 380 -16.08 6.17 -12.14
C LYS A 380 -15.94 7.33 -11.16
N GLU A 381 -17.05 7.98 -10.80
CA GLU A 381 -17.08 9.09 -9.84
C GLU A 381 -16.97 8.61 -8.38
N LYS A 382 -17.21 7.30 -8.13
CA LYS A 382 -17.08 6.75 -6.77
C LYS A 382 -15.63 6.61 -6.36
N GLY A 383 -15.34 6.95 -5.10
CA GLY A 383 -14.03 6.82 -4.48
C GLY A 383 -14.11 6.32 -3.05
N TYR A 384 -12.99 5.81 -2.53
CA TYR A 384 -12.89 5.46 -1.11
C TYR A 384 -13.01 6.72 -0.26
N THR A 385 -14.04 6.76 0.59
CA THR A 385 -14.42 7.96 1.34
C THR A 385 -14.22 7.74 2.84
N PHE A 386 -13.38 8.56 3.44
CA PHE A 386 -13.19 8.64 4.89
C PHE A 386 -14.12 9.72 5.43
N LYS A 387 -15.17 9.30 6.13
CA LYS A 387 -16.18 10.19 6.71
C LYS A 387 -16.39 9.80 8.18
N PRO A 388 -15.69 10.45 9.12
CA PRO A 388 -15.93 10.21 10.54
C PRO A 388 -17.29 10.71 10.97
N ASP A 389 -17.81 10.15 12.08
CA ASP A 389 -19.13 10.51 12.63
C ASP A 389 -19.19 11.98 13.09
N GLN A 390 -18.07 12.52 13.55
CA GLN A 390 -17.95 13.88 14.07
C GLN A 390 -16.70 14.58 13.49
N PRO A 391 -16.80 15.17 12.30
CA PRO A 391 -15.73 15.99 11.75
C PRO A 391 -15.55 17.28 12.56
N ASP A 392 -14.34 17.87 12.51
CA ASP A 392 -13.94 19.13 13.19
C ASP A 392 -14.32 19.20 14.68
N SER A 393 -14.24 18.04 15.37
CA SER A 393 -14.70 17.88 16.76
C SER A 393 -13.55 17.73 17.75
N TRP A 394 -12.30 17.81 17.29
CA TRP A 394 -11.10 17.66 18.10
C TRP A 394 -10.17 18.89 17.95
N ASP A 395 -9.80 19.47 19.08
CA ASP A 395 -8.91 20.65 19.15
C ASP A 395 -7.42 20.33 18.92
N GLY A 396 -7.08 19.10 18.54
CA GLY A 396 -5.70 18.65 18.34
C GLY A 396 -4.92 18.34 19.63
N LYS A 397 -5.54 18.44 20.81
CA LYS A 397 -4.90 18.19 22.11
C LYS A 397 -5.14 16.78 22.62
N ASN A 398 -4.29 16.33 23.56
CA ASN A 398 -4.38 14.98 24.14
C ASN A 398 -5.44 14.86 25.25
N THR A 399 -6.64 15.39 25.06
CA THR A 399 -7.73 15.29 26.04
C THR A 399 -8.82 14.33 25.60
N ARG A 400 -9.04 14.21 24.29
CA ARG A 400 -10.08 13.37 23.68
C ARG A 400 -9.74 11.89 23.78
N ARG A 401 -10.78 11.05 23.94
CA ARG A 401 -10.74 9.60 23.71
C ARG A 401 -11.32 9.30 22.33
N PHE A 402 -10.61 8.49 21.55
CA PHE A 402 -11.01 8.09 20.21
C PHE A 402 -11.67 6.72 20.23
N LYS A 403 -12.68 6.54 19.40
CA LYS A 403 -13.43 5.28 19.28
C LYS A 403 -12.86 4.43 18.16
N ILE A 404 -12.42 3.22 18.49
CA ILE A 404 -12.07 2.17 17.53
C ILE A 404 -13.10 1.06 17.66
N MET A 405 -13.65 0.58 16.57
CA MET A 405 -14.55 -0.57 16.53
C MET A 405 -14.28 -1.47 15.33
N GLY A 406 -14.76 -2.71 15.37
CA GLY A 406 -14.63 -3.69 14.30
C GLY A 406 -15.96 -4.35 13.95
N LYS A 407 -16.06 -4.85 12.72
CA LYS A 407 -17.08 -5.80 12.27
C LYS A 407 -16.38 -6.97 11.58
N CYS A 408 -16.78 -8.20 11.83
CA CYS A 408 -16.22 -9.39 11.18
C CYS A 408 -17.30 -10.32 10.65
N ASP A 409 -17.02 -11.03 9.58
CA ASP A 409 -17.90 -12.02 8.94
C ASP A 409 -17.09 -13.15 8.32
N SER A 410 -17.72 -14.31 8.14
CA SER A 410 -17.13 -15.46 7.46
C SER A 410 -18.13 -16.23 6.59
N GLU A 411 -17.83 -16.39 5.31
CA GLU A 411 -18.60 -17.28 4.42
C GLU A 411 -18.05 -18.71 4.51
N TYR A 412 -18.79 -19.58 5.19
CA TYR A 412 -18.38 -20.96 5.51
C TYR A 412 -18.38 -21.86 4.28
N ALA A 413 -17.22 -22.48 4.00
CA ALA A 413 -17.02 -23.65 3.13
C ALA A 413 -17.68 -23.62 1.73
N LYS A 414 -17.94 -22.44 1.16
CA LYS A 414 -18.63 -22.28 -0.14
C LYS A 414 -17.72 -22.50 -1.35
N ASP A 415 -16.41 -22.34 -1.16
CA ASP A 415 -15.43 -22.61 -2.20
C ASP A 415 -15.33 -24.10 -2.53
N ILE A 416 -14.93 -24.44 -3.77
CA ILE A 416 -14.72 -25.85 -4.19
C ILE A 416 -13.70 -26.58 -3.31
N SER A 417 -12.71 -25.85 -2.78
CA SER A 417 -11.74 -26.37 -1.80
C SER A 417 -12.31 -26.53 -0.39
N ARG A 418 -13.59 -26.22 -0.18
CA ARG A 418 -14.29 -26.20 1.13
C ARG A 418 -13.65 -25.27 2.15
N ARG A 419 -12.80 -24.33 1.72
CA ARG A 419 -12.25 -23.29 2.59
C ARG A 419 -13.21 -22.12 2.73
N SER A 420 -13.26 -21.57 3.92
CA SER A 420 -14.07 -20.40 4.26
C SER A 420 -13.36 -19.10 3.82
N VAL A 421 -14.15 -18.06 3.61
CA VAL A 421 -13.65 -16.71 3.34
C VAL A 421 -13.93 -15.84 4.56
N ASN A 422 -12.90 -15.23 5.11
CA ASN A 422 -12.98 -14.32 6.24
C ASN A 422 -12.89 -12.86 5.79
N ALA A 423 -13.66 -12.01 6.42
CA ALA A 423 -13.59 -10.58 6.24
C ALA A 423 -13.66 -9.82 7.56
N GLY A 424 -13.02 -8.67 7.59
CA GLY A 424 -13.08 -7.76 8.71
C GLY A 424 -12.94 -6.32 8.26
N ILE A 425 -13.56 -5.43 9.02
CA ILE A 425 -13.47 -3.99 8.83
C ILE A 425 -13.18 -3.36 10.18
N THR A 426 -12.17 -2.51 10.24
CA THR A 426 -11.81 -1.70 11.42
C THR A 426 -12.12 -0.25 11.15
N TYR A 427 -12.79 0.38 12.08
CA TYR A 427 -13.23 1.78 12.02
C TYR A 427 -12.50 2.60 13.09
N LEU A 428 -12.20 3.85 12.74
CA LEU A 428 -11.77 4.91 13.65
C LEU A 428 -12.77 6.06 13.54
N GLU A 429 -13.42 6.43 14.64
CA GLU A 429 -14.46 7.50 14.65
C GLU A 429 -15.55 7.30 13.59
N GLY A 430 -15.94 6.05 13.28
CA GLY A 430 -16.92 5.71 12.25
C GLY A 430 -16.36 5.57 10.83
N ALA A 431 -15.19 6.12 10.52
CA ALA A 431 -14.56 5.98 9.22
C ALA A 431 -13.74 4.68 9.11
N VAL A 432 -13.79 4.02 7.96
CA VAL A 432 -13.08 2.75 7.73
C VAL A 432 -11.59 3.00 7.51
N ILE A 433 -10.73 2.45 8.37
CA ILE A 433 -9.26 2.57 8.27
C ILE A 433 -8.59 1.28 7.80
N LYS A 434 -9.20 0.12 8.00
CA LYS A 434 -8.71 -1.18 7.54
C LYS A 434 -9.85 -2.07 7.13
N GLN A 435 -9.60 -2.90 6.11
CA GLN A 435 -10.52 -3.95 5.67
C GLN A 435 -9.74 -5.07 4.99
N PHE A 436 -10.29 -6.27 5.04
CA PHE A 436 -9.72 -7.42 4.34
C PHE A 436 -10.80 -8.39 3.88
N SER A 437 -10.43 -9.20 2.87
CA SER A 437 -11.12 -10.42 2.43
C SER A 437 -10.06 -11.47 2.18
N LYS A 438 -10.04 -12.54 2.98
CA LYS A 438 -9.00 -13.57 2.93
C LYS A 438 -9.62 -14.97 2.98
N MET A 439 -9.13 -15.86 2.13
CA MET A 439 -9.46 -17.29 2.25
C MET A 439 -8.73 -17.90 3.44
N MET A 440 -9.41 -18.72 4.23
CA MET A 440 -8.76 -19.46 5.31
C MET A 440 -7.66 -20.38 4.75
N PRO A 441 -6.53 -20.50 5.44
CA PRO A 441 -5.45 -21.41 5.04
C PRO A 441 -5.84 -22.89 5.23
N ILE A 442 -6.80 -23.18 6.11
CA ILE A 442 -7.31 -24.51 6.45
C ILE A 442 -8.82 -24.57 6.24
N VAL A 443 -9.38 -25.79 6.19
CA VAL A 443 -10.82 -26.01 6.19
C VAL A 443 -11.33 -25.87 7.63
N ALA A 444 -12.29 -24.99 7.86
CA ALA A 444 -12.98 -24.89 9.14
C ALA A 444 -13.95 -26.06 9.32
N LEU A 445 -14.07 -26.58 10.54
CA LEU A 445 -14.95 -27.71 10.87
C LEU A 445 -16.37 -27.25 11.22
N SER A 446 -16.59 -25.95 11.46
CA SER A 446 -17.89 -25.38 11.74
C SER A 446 -17.96 -23.91 11.32
N THR A 447 -19.19 -23.37 11.16
CA THR A 447 -19.42 -21.95 10.94
C THR A 447 -18.85 -21.11 12.10
N THR A 448 -19.06 -21.55 13.33
CA THR A 448 -18.54 -20.88 14.54
C THR A 448 -17.01 -20.77 14.52
N GLU A 449 -16.30 -21.82 14.04
CA GLU A 449 -14.84 -21.76 13.90
C GLU A 449 -14.41 -20.73 12.86
N ALA A 450 -15.08 -20.69 11.71
CA ALA A 450 -14.77 -19.73 10.66
C ALA A 450 -15.01 -18.28 11.14
N GLU A 451 -16.12 -18.03 11.84
CA GLU A 451 -16.42 -16.74 12.45
C GLU A 451 -15.41 -16.31 13.53
N LEU A 452 -15.06 -17.25 14.41
CA LEU A 452 -14.04 -17.00 15.43
C LEU A 452 -12.69 -16.62 14.80
N TYR A 453 -12.32 -17.28 13.69
CA TYR A 453 -11.11 -16.95 12.95
C TYR A 453 -11.16 -15.53 12.39
N SER A 454 -12.29 -15.12 11.82
CA SER A 454 -12.52 -13.77 11.33
C SER A 454 -12.45 -12.73 12.45
N ALA A 455 -13.03 -13.05 13.61
CA ALA A 455 -12.96 -12.20 14.80
C ALA A 455 -11.52 -11.98 15.29
N VAL A 456 -10.69 -13.03 15.29
CA VAL A 456 -9.26 -12.92 15.64
C VAL A 456 -8.50 -12.01 14.69
N LEU A 457 -8.66 -12.18 13.38
CA LEU A 457 -7.97 -11.33 12.40
C LEU A 457 -8.39 -9.86 12.52
N THR A 458 -9.69 -9.61 12.72
CA THR A 458 -10.20 -8.25 12.88
C THR A 458 -9.71 -7.61 14.19
N SER A 459 -9.67 -8.40 15.30
CA SER A 459 -9.15 -7.89 16.57
C SER A 459 -7.65 -7.57 16.50
N GLN A 460 -6.85 -8.30 15.70
CA GLN A 460 -5.45 -7.95 15.45
C GLN A 460 -5.32 -6.61 14.71
N ASP A 461 -6.14 -6.34 13.69
CA ASP A 461 -6.18 -5.05 13.00
C ASP A 461 -6.63 -3.91 13.93
N MET A 462 -7.61 -4.17 14.82
CA MET A 462 -8.05 -3.19 15.84
C MET A 462 -6.92 -2.90 16.85
N MET A 463 -6.21 -3.91 17.33
CA MET A 463 -5.07 -3.75 18.25
C MET A 463 -3.93 -3.00 17.57
N PHE A 464 -3.69 -3.22 16.29
CA PHE A 464 -2.69 -2.47 15.53
C PHE A 464 -3.05 -0.98 15.46
N ALA A 465 -4.30 -0.64 15.13
CA ALA A 465 -4.80 0.73 15.15
C ALA A 465 -4.70 1.36 16.56
N TYR A 466 -5.07 0.60 17.60
CA TYR A 466 -4.91 1.01 18.99
C TYR A 466 -3.45 1.37 19.31
N HIS A 467 -2.50 0.51 18.95
CA HIS A 467 -1.07 0.78 19.19
C HIS A 467 -0.55 2.00 18.40
N ILE A 468 -1.00 2.21 17.16
CA ILE A 468 -0.69 3.45 16.44
C ILE A 468 -1.11 4.67 17.26
N MET A 469 -2.35 4.68 17.76
CA MET A 469 -2.91 5.83 18.49
C MET A 469 -2.20 6.08 19.82
N ILE A 470 -2.04 5.05 20.66
CA ILE A 470 -1.43 5.23 22.01
C ILE A 470 0.05 5.59 21.93
N ASN A 471 0.78 5.07 20.93
CA ASN A 471 2.18 5.42 20.75
C ASN A 471 2.37 6.89 20.34
N MET A 472 1.37 7.53 19.74
CA MET A 472 1.35 8.97 19.51
C MET A 472 0.95 9.78 20.77
N GLY A 473 0.61 9.11 21.87
CA GLY A 473 0.12 9.74 23.08
C GLY A 473 -1.38 10.03 23.07
N LEU A 474 -2.13 9.54 22.08
CA LEU A 474 -3.59 9.68 22.01
C LEU A 474 -4.29 8.64 22.89
N LYS A 475 -5.50 8.94 23.34
CA LYS A 475 -6.30 8.04 24.18
C LYS A 475 -7.37 7.35 23.34
N VAL A 476 -7.61 6.07 23.61
CA VAL A 476 -8.66 5.27 22.97
C VAL A 476 -9.71 4.87 23.99
N GLU A 477 -10.97 4.85 23.61
CA GLU A 477 -12.05 4.32 24.42
C GLU A 477 -11.90 2.80 24.56
N LEU A 478 -11.96 2.30 25.80
CA LEU A 478 -11.85 0.88 26.10
C LEU A 478 -13.05 0.41 26.93
N PRO A 479 -13.52 -0.82 26.75
CA PRO A 479 -13.08 -1.78 25.72
C PRO A 479 -13.53 -1.37 24.32
N MET A 480 -12.69 -1.65 23.29
CA MET A 480 -13.10 -1.56 21.89
C MET A 480 -14.16 -2.63 21.59
N ILE A 481 -15.14 -2.32 20.75
CA ILE A 481 -16.22 -3.25 20.41
C ILE A 481 -15.96 -3.91 19.04
N LEU A 482 -15.98 -5.24 19.02
CA LEU A 482 -15.97 -6.05 17.80
C LEU A 482 -17.34 -6.70 17.61
N TYR A 483 -18.02 -6.38 16.52
CA TYR A 483 -19.31 -6.97 16.18
C TYR A 483 -19.12 -8.24 15.33
N CYS A 484 -19.89 -9.29 15.70
CA CYS A 484 -19.98 -10.57 14.98
C CYS A 484 -21.46 -11.00 14.96
N ASP A 485 -21.92 -11.63 13.88
CA ASP A 485 -23.32 -12.08 13.75
C ASP A 485 -23.54 -13.53 14.19
N ASN A 486 -22.49 -14.25 14.58
CA ASN A 486 -22.56 -15.62 15.09
C ASN A 486 -22.55 -15.63 16.62
N LYS A 487 -23.71 -15.93 17.22
CA LYS A 487 -23.86 -16.00 18.70
C LYS A 487 -22.90 -16.99 19.34
N GLY A 488 -22.68 -18.14 18.71
CA GLY A 488 -21.74 -19.16 19.22
C GLY A 488 -20.30 -18.64 19.28
N ALA A 489 -19.86 -17.88 18.26
CA ALA A 489 -18.52 -17.25 18.26
C ALA A 489 -18.43 -16.16 19.33
N VAL A 490 -19.48 -15.34 19.52
CA VAL A 490 -19.57 -14.33 20.57
C VAL A 490 -19.47 -14.95 21.97
N ASP A 491 -20.22 -16.04 22.21
CA ASP A 491 -20.20 -16.75 23.50
C ASP A 491 -18.83 -17.37 23.77
N LEU A 492 -18.21 -18.02 22.77
CA LEU A 492 -16.87 -18.59 22.91
C LEU A 492 -15.79 -17.53 23.16
N ALA A 493 -15.90 -16.37 22.54
CA ALA A 493 -14.97 -15.25 22.75
C ALA A 493 -15.11 -14.65 24.15
N ASN A 494 -16.33 -14.61 24.72
CA ASN A 494 -16.63 -13.93 25.95
C ASN A 494 -16.62 -14.81 27.21
N ASN A 495 -16.80 -16.13 27.08
CA ASN A 495 -17.01 -17.03 28.22
C ASN A 495 -15.85 -18.04 28.37
N TRP A 496 -15.44 -18.28 29.63
CA TRP A 496 -14.39 -19.24 29.97
C TRP A 496 -14.86 -20.71 29.97
N SER A 497 -16.14 -21.00 29.79
CA SER A 497 -16.65 -22.38 29.75
C SER A 497 -16.17 -23.09 28.49
N VAL A 498 -15.39 -24.12 28.64
CA VAL A 498 -14.89 -24.97 27.55
C VAL A 498 -15.81 -26.19 27.42
N GLY A 499 -16.72 -26.16 26.46
CA GLY A 499 -17.39 -27.39 26.03
C GLY A 499 -16.38 -28.31 25.34
N GLY A 500 -16.38 -29.60 25.62
CA GLY A 500 -15.39 -30.57 25.10
C GLY A 500 -15.27 -30.65 23.57
N ARG A 501 -16.20 -30.04 22.83
CA ARG A 501 -16.24 -30.00 21.36
C ARG A 501 -15.39 -28.87 20.71
N THR A 502 -14.81 -27.96 21.49
CA THR A 502 -14.14 -26.74 20.98
C THR A 502 -12.63 -26.70 21.18
N ARG A 503 -12.01 -27.79 21.62
CA ARG A 503 -10.56 -27.87 21.92
C ARG A 503 -9.67 -27.49 20.73
N HIS A 504 -10.07 -27.76 19.49
CA HIS A 504 -9.32 -27.41 18.29
C HIS A 504 -9.30 -25.88 18.00
N MET A 505 -10.13 -25.09 18.69
CA MET A 505 -10.21 -23.63 18.56
C MET A 505 -9.52 -22.90 19.72
N ASP A 506 -8.88 -23.64 20.64
CA ASP A 506 -8.45 -23.17 21.95
C ASP A 506 -7.55 -21.90 21.91
N VAL A 507 -6.52 -21.90 21.05
CA VAL A 507 -5.60 -20.76 20.93
C VAL A 507 -6.33 -19.48 20.49
N LYS A 508 -7.26 -19.58 19.55
CA LYS A 508 -8.02 -18.42 19.04
C LYS A 508 -8.99 -17.87 20.08
N GLN A 509 -9.67 -18.76 20.80
CA GLN A 509 -10.56 -18.38 21.89
C GLN A 509 -9.78 -17.69 23.02
N ASN A 510 -8.66 -18.27 23.42
CA ASN A 510 -7.85 -17.75 24.51
C ASN A 510 -7.28 -16.38 24.17
N PHE A 511 -6.89 -16.13 22.90
CA PHE A 511 -6.46 -14.80 22.48
C PHE A 511 -7.56 -13.73 22.65
N LEU A 512 -8.80 -13.99 22.21
CA LEU A 512 -9.90 -13.04 22.38
C LEU A 512 -10.29 -12.86 23.86
N ARG A 513 -10.26 -13.93 24.65
CA ARG A 513 -10.53 -13.91 26.10
C ARG A 513 -9.46 -13.13 26.86
N GLU A 514 -8.21 -13.25 26.47
CA GLU A 514 -7.11 -12.46 27.03
C GLU A 514 -7.31 -10.97 26.74
N LEU A 515 -7.65 -10.59 25.52
CA LEU A 515 -7.97 -9.20 25.18
C LEU A 515 -9.15 -8.67 26.00
N LYS A 516 -10.17 -9.51 26.22
CA LYS A 516 -11.33 -9.15 27.05
C LYS A 516 -10.92 -8.99 28.53
N SER A 517 -10.19 -9.95 29.11
CA SER A 517 -9.78 -9.92 30.52
C SER A 517 -8.88 -8.73 30.84
N ASN A 518 -8.06 -8.31 29.87
CA ASN A 518 -7.21 -7.13 29.95
C ASN A 518 -7.97 -5.82 29.67
N GLY A 519 -9.28 -5.87 29.41
CA GLY A 519 -10.12 -4.70 29.16
C GLY A 519 -9.93 -4.03 27.80
N PHE A 520 -9.23 -4.67 26.83
CA PHE A 520 -8.99 -4.07 25.53
C PHE A 520 -10.16 -4.24 24.55
N LEU A 521 -10.82 -5.40 24.57
CA LEU A 521 -11.81 -5.78 23.56
C LEU A 521 -13.02 -6.45 24.20
N ARG A 522 -14.20 -6.22 23.61
CA ARG A 522 -15.41 -6.98 23.86
C ARG A 522 -16.07 -7.38 22.54
N VAL A 523 -16.40 -8.65 22.39
CA VAL A 523 -17.12 -9.14 21.20
C VAL A 523 -18.62 -9.06 21.49
N GLU A 524 -19.38 -8.40 20.59
CA GLU A 524 -20.81 -8.22 20.72
C GLU A 524 -21.54 -8.77 19.49
N TRP A 525 -22.74 -9.33 19.74
CA TRP A 525 -23.58 -9.80 18.65
C TRP A 525 -24.25 -8.65 17.92
N LYS A 526 -24.29 -8.74 16.59
CA LYS A 526 -25.01 -7.81 15.73
C LYS A 526 -25.72 -8.58 14.60
N SER A 527 -26.96 -8.19 14.24
CA SER A 527 -27.71 -8.82 13.15
C SER A 527 -26.96 -8.72 11.82
N GLY A 528 -26.99 -9.79 11.02
CA GLY A 528 -26.35 -9.90 9.69
C GLY A 528 -26.72 -8.76 8.73
N ASP A 529 -27.96 -8.23 8.76
CA ASP A 529 -28.37 -7.10 7.92
C ASP A 529 -27.57 -5.80 8.14
N ASN A 530 -26.76 -5.73 9.21
CA ASN A 530 -25.93 -4.59 9.56
C ASN A 530 -24.42 -4.94 9.55
N MET A 531 -24.09 -6.07 8.92
CA MET A 531 -22.71 -6.59 8.83
C MET A 531 -22.10 -6.25 7.46
N THR A 532 -21.51 -5.08 7.36
CA THR A 532 -20.81 -4.60 6.15
C THR A 532 -19.76 -5.59 5.61
N PRO A 533 -19.01 -6.36 6.45
CA PRO A 533 -18.06 -7.39 5.98
C PRO A 533 -18.69 -8.48 5.10
N ASP A 534 -20.01 -8.70 5.14
CA ASP A 534 -20.74 -9.61 4.26
C ASP A 534 -20.39 -9.40 2.78
N MET A 535 -20.28 -8.14 2.33
CA MET A 535 -19.92 -7.85 0.94
C MET A 535 -18.46 -8.18 0.59
N HIS A 536 -17.64 -8.46 1.58
CA HIS A 536 -16.24 -8.87 1.42
C HIS A 536 -16.05 -10.38 1.51
N THR A 537 -17.04 -11.14 1.99
CA THR A 537 -17.03 -12.61 2.03
C THR A 537 -17.80 -13.22 0.86
N LYS A 538 -18.90 -12.58 0.44
CA LYS A 538 -19.82 -13.08 -0.59
C LYS A 538 -20.32 -11.99 -1.53
N ASN A 539 -20.82 -12.39 -2.71
CA ASN A 539 -21.42 -11.49 -3.68
C ASN A 539 -22.89 -11.27 -3.32
N VAL A 540 -23.16 -10.23 -2.53
CA VAL A 540 -24.50 -9.92 -1.98
C VAL A 540 -25.45 -9.33 -3.03
N PRO A 541 -26.79 -9.46 -2.84
CA PRO A 541 -27.79 -8.80 -3.68
C PRO A 541 -27.62 -7.28 -3.70
N LYS A 542 -28.05 -6.65 -4.82
CA LYS A 542 -27.87 -5.20 -5.07
C LYS A 542 -28.28 -4.33 -3.87
N LYS A 543 -29.44 -4.59 -3.27
CA LYS A 543 -29.95 -3.79 -2.14
C LYS A 543 -29.00 -3.77 -0.95
N LEU A 544 -28.44 -4.93 -0.59
CA LEU A 544 -27.44 -5.04 0.49
C LEU A 544 -26.09 -4.47 0.04
N PHE A 545 -25.71 -4.69 -1.21
CA PHE A 545 -24.49 -4.13 -1.77
C PHE A 545 -24.50 -2.60 -1.71
N ASP A 546 -25.59 -1.96 -2.15
CA ASP A 546 -25.73 -0.50 -2.11
C ASP A 546 -25.65 0.02 -0.65
N LYS A 547 -26.32 -0.66 0.30
CA LYS A 547 -26.27 -0.31 1.72
C LYS A 547 -24.84 -0.38 2.28
N TYR A 548 -24.16 -1.48 2.04
CA TYR A 548 -22.83 -1.71 2.60
C TYR A 548 -21.73 -0.87 1.92
N SER A 549 -21.81 -0.76 0.59
CA SER A 549 -20.84 0.03 -0.15
C SER A 549 -20.89 1.52 0.18
N ALA A 550 -22.07 2.04 0.60
CA ALA A 550 -22.21 3.44 1.02
C ALA A 550 -21.37 3.80 2.27
N GLU A 551 -21.00 2.81 3.10
CA GLU A 551 -20.05 3.03 4.21
C GLU A 551 -18.60 3.22 3.74
N LEU A 552 -18.30 2.81 2.50
CA LEU A 552 -16.93 2.71 1.97
C LEU A 552 -16.66 3.71 0.85
N VAL A 553 -17.63 3.88 -0.06
CA VAL A 553 -17.45 4.67 -1.29
C VAL A 553 -18.64 5.62 -1.50
N SER A 554 -18.34 6.83 -1.89
CA SER A 554 -19.34 7.84 -2.28
C SER A 554 -18.95 8.52 -3.60
#